data_3d1c2a8d50f59403e00c79d8fa8fe3ef
#
_entry.id   3d1c2a8d50f59403e00c79d8fa8fe3ef
#
_cell.length_a   1.000
_cell.length_b   1.000
_cell.length_c   1.000
_cell.angle_alpha   90.00
_cell.angle_beta   90.00
_cell.angle_gamma   90.00
#
_symmetry.space_group_name_H-M   'P 1'
#
loop_
_entity.id
_entity.type
_entity.pdbx_description
1 polymer ?
#
loop_
_entity_poly.entity_id
_entity_poly.type
_entity_poly.pdbx_seq_one_letter_code
_entity_poly.pdbx_strand_id
1 'polypeptide(L)'
;MKYDSCYHEKNHEELLKVYKEEEKRDIILGKTNFGIHKDDYIFYLNDCNLKDYGSEGEQKNAIISLKMAEIEIFRKEKNVTPILILDDLFSELDEEKINNIMLFIDNDIQTFITTTELDKVNDELKNASRIFYVENGNVKEGIYE
;
A
#
# COMPACT_ATOMS: atom_id res chain seq x y z
N MET A 1 3.99 12.50 8.96
CA MET A 1 3.39 12.55 7.61
C MET A 1 2.96 13.98 7.30
N LYS A 2 3.24 14.46 6.10
CA LYS A 2 2.80 15.78 5.58
C LYS A 2 2.08 15.54 4.27
N TYR A 3 0.92 16.14 4.12
CA TYR A 3 0.22 16.19 2.84
C TYR A 3 0.77 17.36 2.01
N ASP A 4 1.24 17.08 0.81
CA ASP A 4 1.78 18.07 -0.13
C ASP A 4 0.83 18.20 -1.31
N SER A 5 0.18 19.36 -1.38
CA SER A 5 -0.85 19.62 -2.37
C SER A 5 -0.64 20.99 -3.01
N CYS A 6 -0.81 21.03 -4.30
CA CYS A 6 -0.80 22.27 -5.07
C CYS A 6 -2.01 23.17 -4.80
N TYR A 7 -3.00 22.68 -4.01
CA TYR A 7 -4.23 23.44 -3.66
C TYR A 7 -4.14 24.17 -2.34
N HIS A 8 -3.17 23.90 -1.49
CA HIS A 8 -3.17 24.21 -0.07
C HIS A 8 -3.39 25.67 0.31
N GLU A 9 -3.16 26.59 -0.63
CA GLU A 9 -3.28 28.03 -0.38
C GLU A 9 -4.13 28.75 -1.44
N LYS A 10 -4.80 28.02 -2.34
CA LYS A 10 -5.54 28.60 -3.44
C LYS A 10 -7.05 28.56 -3.23
N ASN A 11 -7.70 29.68 -3.48
CA ASN A 11 -9.15 29.72 -3.55
C ASN A 11 -9.66 29.21 -4.90
N HIS A 12 -10.99 29.06 -5.04
CA HIS A 12 -11.61 28.53 -6.24
C HIS A 12 -11.28 29.32 -7.53
N GLU A 13 -11.23 30.65 -7.44
CA GLU A 13 -10.95 31.49 -8.60
C GLU A 13 -9.49 31.36 -9.05
N GLU A 14 -8.56 31.29 -8.11
CA GLU A 14 -7.15 31.07 -8.37
C GLU A 14 -6.90 29.68 -9.00
N LEU A 15 -7.60 28.66 -8.54
CA LEU A 15 -7.53 27.33 -9.14
C LEU A 15 -8.01 27.32 -10.59
N LEU A 16 -9.17 27.95 -10.86
CA LEU A 16 -9.70 28.05 -12.22
C LEU A 16 -8.74 28.82 -13.15
N LYS A 17 -8.05 29.81 -12.64
CA LYS A 17 -7.04 30.55 -13.40
C LYS A 17 -5.85 29.65 -13.77
N VAL A 18 -5.31 28.90 -12.81
CA VAL A 18 -4.22 27.94 -13.07
C VAL A 18 -4.62 26.89 -14.09
N TYR A 19 -5.82 26.31 -13.99
CA TYR A 19 -6.30 25.33 -14.97
C TYR A 19 -6.37 25.93 -16.39
N LYS A 20 -6.83 27.16 -16.54
CA LYS A 20 -6.85 27.84 -17.86
C LYS A 20 -5.45 28.15 -18.40
N GLU A 21 -4.52 28.48 -17.53
CA GLU A 21 -3.12 28.74 -17.92
C GLU A 21 -2.40 27.48 -18.38
N GLU A 22 -2.64 26.35 -17.71
CA GLU A 22 -2.03 25.05 -18.02
C GLU A 22 -2.72 24.29 -19.17
N GLU A 23 -3.95 24.64 -19.56
CA GLU A 23 -4.75 23.94 -20.56
C GLU A 23 -4.00 23.66 -21.88
N LYS A 24 -3.35 24.67 -22.43
CA LYS A 24 -2.60 24.52 -23.69
C LYS A 24 -1.43 23.55 -23.54
N ARG A 25 -0.74 23.61 -22.42
CA ARG A 25 0.38 22.72 -22.12
C ARG A 25 -0.09 21.28 -21.93
N ASP A 26 -1.20 21.09 -21.22
CA ASP A 26 -1.79 19.79 -20.98
C ASP A 26 -2.24 19.13 -22.28
N ILE A 27 -2.86 19.91 -23.20
CA ILE A 27 -3.25 19.43 -24.54
C ILE A 27 -2.02 18.98 -25.34
N ILE A 28 -0.94 19.76 -25.34
CA ILE A 28 0.30 19.42 -26.09
C ILE A 28 0.94 18.16 -25.51
N LEU A 29 0.97 18.01 -24.19
CA LEU A 29 1.60 16.89 -23.50
C LEU A 29 0.70 15.63 -23.41
N GLY A 30 -0.60 15.75 -23.75
CA GLY A 30 -1.57 14.68 -23.65
C GLY A 30 -1.81 14.22 -22.21
N LYS A 31 -1.51 15.04 -21.21
CA LYS A 31 -1.70 14.73 -19.80
C LYS A 31 -1.88 15.98 -18.97
N THR A 32 -2.69 15.90 -17.91
CA THR A 32 -2.88 16.98 -16.94
C THR A 32 -1.70 17.05 -15.98
N ASN A 33 -1.07 18.22 -15.89
CA ASN A 33 0.11 18.45 -15.04
C ASN A 33 -0.21 19.09 -13.69
N PHE A 34 -1.42 19.63 -13.53
CA PHE A 34 -1.90 20.26 -12.33
C PHE A 34 -3.20 19.59 -11.89
N GLY A 35 -3.32 19.23 -10.62
CA GLY A 35 -4.54 18.59 -10.11
C GLY A 35 -4.28 17.69 -8.91
N ILE A 36 -5.33 17.26 -8.25
CA ILE A 36 -5.31 16.36 -7.07
C ILE A 36 -4.49 15.07 -7.28
N HIS A 37 -4.38 14.60 -8.53
CA HIS A 37 -3.56 13.45 -8.89
C HIS A 37 -2.05 13.73 -8.85
N LYS A 38 -1.64 14.96 -8.59
CA LYS A 38 -0.25 15.37 -8.36
C LYS A 38 0.08 15.58 -6.89
N ASP A 39 -0.94 15.53 -6.05
CA ASP A 39 -0.73 15.62 -4.60
C ASP A 39 0.05 14.41 -4.10
N ASP A 40 0.87 14.61 -3.07
CA ASP A 40 1.71 13.58 -2.49
C ASP A 40 1.62 13.56 -0.96
N TYR A 41 1.96 12.44 -0.38
CA TYR A 41 2.12 12.26 1.06
C TYR A 41 3.59 12.05 1.38
N ILE A 42 4.17 13.00 2.10
CA ILE A 42 5.57 12.92 2.51
C ILE A 42 5.64 12.28 3.90
N PHE A 43 6.33 11.16 3.98
CA PHE A 43 6.56 10.46 5.25
C PHE A 43 7.91 10.85 5.82
N TYR A 44 7.96 11.05 7.14
CA TYR A 44 9.18 11.35 7.88
C TYR A 44 9.42 10.27 8.94
N LEU A 45 10.65 9.84 9.05
CA LEU A 45 11.15 8.99 10.13
C LEU A 45 12.32 9.73 10.79
N ASN A 46 12.24 9.99 12.10
CA ASN A 46 13.26 10.77 12.84
C ASN A 46 13.60 12.11 12.15
N ASP A 47 12.57 12.85 11.71
CA ASP A 47 12.65 14.13 10.99
C ASP A 47 13.33 14.07 9.60
N CYS A 48 13.73 12.89 9.13
CA CYS A 48 14.25 12.69 7.79
C CYS A 48 13.14 12.25 6.83
N ASN A 49 13.13 12.79 5.61
CA ASN A 49 12.23 12.35 4.56
C ASN A 49 12.50 10.88 4.23
N LEU A 50 11.51 10.04 4.44
CA LEU A 50 11.64 8.59 4.28
C LEU A 50 11.94 8.18 2.83
N LYS A 51 11.43 8.92 1.84
CA LYS A 51 11.67 8.65 0.42
C LYS A 51 13.14 8.85 0.02
N ASP A 52 13.80 9.85 0.62
CA ASP A 52 15.16 10.25 0.23
C ASP A 52 16.24 9.59 1.10
N TYR A 53 15.92 9.32 2.36
CA TYR A 53 16.89 8.87 3.37
C TYR A 53 16.55 7.54 4.02
N GLY A 54 15.31 7.05 3.85
CA GLY A 54 14.90 5.77 4.41
C GLY A 54 15.47 4.60 3.64
N SER A 55 15.84 3.54 4.36
CA SER A 55 16.13 2.25 3.77
C SER A 55 14.88 1.69 3.06
N GLU A 56 15.08 0.80 2.12
CA GLU A 56 13.99 0.15 1.38
C GLU A 56 13.00 -0.55 2.33
N GLY A 57 13.51 -1.22 3.37
CA GLY A 57 12.68 -1.86 4.40
C GLY A 57 11.87 -0.86 5.22
N GLU A 58 12.41 0.32 5.57
CA GLU A 58 11.67 1.37 6.28
C GLU A 58 10.58 1.99 5.41
N GLN A 59 10.85 2.21 4.12
CA GLN A 59 9.85 2.70 3.17
C GLN A 59 8.68 1.72 3.03
N LYS A 60 8.96 0.42 2.90
CA LYS A 60 7.96 -0.64 2.83
C LYS A 60 7.13 -0.75 4.12
N ASN A 61 7.79 -0.71 5.27
CA ASN A 61 7.10 -0.72 6.56
C ASN A 61 6.13 0.46 6.70
N ALA A 62 6.50 1.64 6.23
CA ALA A 62 5.60 2.81 6.26
C ALA A 62 4.38 2.60 5.37
N ILE A 63 4.55 2.04 4.16
CA ILE A 63 3.44 1.73 3.25
C ILE A 63 2.52 0.68 3.86
N ILE A 64 3.06 -0.39 4.43
CA ILE A 64 2.27 -1.44 5.09
C ILE A 64 1.50 -0.86 6.28
N SER A 65 2.14 -0.06 7.11
CA SER A 65 1.48 0.62 8.24
C SER A 65 0.33 1.52 7.79
N LEU A 66 0.49 2.22 6.66
CA LEU A 66 -0.57 3.02 6.07
C LEU A 66 -1.73 2.14 5.61
N LYS A 67 -1.45 1.01 4.96
CA LYS A 67 -2.48 0.06 4.52
C LYS A 67 -3.24 -0.56 5.69
N MET A 68 -2.56 -0.88 6.79
CA MET A 68 -3.23 -1.34 8.00
C MET A 68 -4.15 -0.25 8.59
N ALA A 69 -3.70 1.00 8.61
CA ALA A 69 -4.53 2.13 9.04
C ALA A 69 -5.76 2.35 8.13
N GLU A 70 -5.62 2.14 6.81
CA GLU A 70 -6.75 2.20 5.87
C GLU A 70 -7.84 1.15 6.22
N ILE A 71 -7.45 -0.06 6.59
CA ILE A 71 -8.40 -1.12 7.02
C ILE A 71 -9.26 -0.62 8.19
N GLU A 72 -8.64 -0.01 9.19
CA GLU A 72 -9.34 0.55 10.34
C GLU A 72 -10.31 1.68 9.95
N ILE A 73 -9.93 2.52 9.00
CA ILE A 73 -10.81 3.57 8.46
C ILE A 73 -12.02 2.95 7.75
N PHE A 74 -11.81 1.93 6.91
CA PHE A 74 -12.91 1.25 6.23
C PHE A 74 -13.90 0.63 7.21
N ARG A 75 -13.41 0.00 8.27
CA ARG A 75 -14.25 -0.57 9.32
C ARG A 75 -15.07 0.51 10.05
N LYS A 76 -14.42 1.58 10.49
CA LYS A 76 -15.05 2.64 11.28
C LYS A 76 -16.00 3.50 10.47
N GLU A 77 -15.61 3.91 9.28
CA GLU A 77 -16.35 4.89 8.49
C GLU A 77 -17.37 4.25 7.53
N LYS A 78 -17.08 3.06 7.04
CA LYS A 78 -17.91 2.37 6.04
C LYS A 78 -18.63 1.14 6.58
N ASN A 79 -18.28 0.69 7.79
CA ASN A 79 -18.77 -0.57 8.38
C ASN A 79 -18.60 -1.76 7.41
N VAL A 80 -17.45 -1.81 6.75
CA VAL A 80 -17.07 -2.84 5.77
C VAL A 80 -15.72 -3.39 6.15
N THR A 81 -15.58 -4.72 6.14
CA THR A 81 -14.27 -5.38 6.27
C THR A 81 -13.70 -5.59 4.85
N PRO A 82 -12.59 -4.95 4.49
CA PRO A 82 -12.00 -5.09 3.18
C PRO A 82 -11.30 -6.45 3.02
N ILE A 83 -11.08 -6.88 1.77
CA ILE A 83 -10.16 -7.98 1.46
C ILE A 83 -8.75 -7.40 1.40
N LEU A 84 -7.80 -8.05 2.06
CA LEU A 84 -6.39 -7.66 2.05
C LEU A 84 -5.61 -8.53 1.05
N ILE A 85 -4.85 -7.90 0.18
CA ILE A 85 -3.96 -8.58 -0.76
C ILE A 85 -2.53 -8.12 -0.48
N LEU A 86 -1.66 -9.05 -0.12
CA LEU A 86 -0.25 -8.83 0.16
C LEU A 86 0.57 -9.56 -0.91
N ASP A 87 1.09 -8.80 -1.86
CA ASP A 87 1.84 -9.34 -2.98
C ASP A 87 3.34 -9.37 -2.65
N ASP A 88 3.94 -10.55 -2.77
CA ASP A 88 5.36 -10.83 -2.55
C ASP A 88 5.92 -10.34 -1.20
N LEU A 89 5.10 -10.42 -0.16
CA LEU A 89 5.45 -9.88 1.17
C LEU A 89 6.71 -10.51 1.78
N PHE A 90 6.93 -11.81 1.54
CA PHE A 90 7.99 -12.57 2.20
C PHE A 90 9.38 -12.41 1.56
N SER A 91 9.48 -11.89 0.33
CA SER A 91 10.76 -11.70 -0.34
C SER A 91 11.59 -10.56 0.26
N GLU A 92 10.94 -9.62 0.93
CA GLU A 92 11.53 -8.33 1.25
C GLU A 92 11.53 -7.96 2.73
N LEU A 93 10.82 -8.74 3.56
CA LEU A 93 10.71 -8.52 4.98
C LEU A 93 11.37 -9.66 5.76
N ASP A 94 11.91 -9.32 6.93
CA ASP A 94 12.36 -10.31 7.89
C ASP A 94 11.15 -10.95 8.62
N GLU A 95 11.39 -12.13 9.20
CA GLU A 95 10.38 -12.93 9.89
C GLU A 95 9.68 -12.17 11.03
N GLU A 96 10.41 -11.35 11.77
CA GLU A 96 9.86 -10.55 12.88
C GLU A 96 8.83 -9.54 12.37
N LYS A 97 9.12 -8.86 11.27
CA LYS A 97 8.19 -7.89 10.66
C LYS A 97 6.97 -8.56 10.07
N ILE A 98 7.15 -9.72 9.43
CA ILE A 98 6.03 -10.51 8.92
C ILE A 98 5.10 -10.91 10.07
N ASN A 99 5.64 -11.42 11.16
CA ASN A 99 4.86 -11.79 12.33
C ASN A 99 4.11 -10.59 12.92
N ASN A 100 4.74 -9.42 12.99
CA ASN A 100 4.10 -8.20 13.45
C ASN A 100 2.94 -7.78 12.54
N ILE A 101 3.08 -7.89 11.22
CA ILE A 101 1.99 -7.62 10.29
C ILE A 101 0.83 -8.61 10.51
N MET A 102 1.14 -9.89 10.65
CA MET A 102 0.12 -10.92 10.88
C MET A 102 -0.66 -10.71 12.17
N LEU A 103 -0.04 -10.20 13.24
CA LEU A 103 -0.71 -9.84 14.48
C LEU A 103 -1.73 -8.69 14.34
N PHE A 104 -1.58 -7.83 13.33
CA PHE A 104 -2.55 -6.76 13.03
C PHE A 104 -3.70 -7.22 12.15
N ILE A 105 -3.59 -8.40 11.52
CA ILE A 105 -4.63 -8.93 10.65
C ILE A 105 -5.58 -9.75 11.51
N ASP A 106 -6.76 -9.19 11.75
CA ASP A 106 -7.82 -9.91 12.47
C ASP A 106 -8.36 -11.09 11.65
N ASN A 107 -8.86 -12.10 12.35
CA ASN A 107 -9.42 -13.33 11.75
C ASN A 107 -10.64 -13.10 10.84
N ASP A 108 -11.27 -11.94 10.89
CA ASP A 108 -12.41 -11.58 10.04
C ASP A 108 -11.99 -10.93 8.70
N ILE A 109 -10.69 -10.65 8.52
CA ILE A 109 -10.15 -10.11 7.26
C ILE A 109 -9.76 -11.28 6.35
N GLN A 110 -10.47 -11.42 5.22
CA GLN A 110 -10.01 -12.32 4.18
C GLN A 110 -8.70 -11.80 3.58
N THR A 111 -7.62 -12.56 3.75
CA THR A 111 -6.29 -12.16 3.32
C THR A 111 -5.75 -13.11 2.26
N PHE A 112 -5.25 -12.55 1.16
CA PHE A 112 -4.51 -13.27 0.13
C PHE A 112 -3.04 -12.85 0.20
N ILE A 113 -2.15 -13.83 0.26
CA ILE A 113 -0.72 -13.59 0.30
C ILE A 113 -0.09 -14.34 -0.87
N THR A 114 0.67 -13.66 -1.70
CA THR A 114 1.46 -14.31 -2.74
C THR A 114 2.93 -14.38 -2.31
N THR A 115 3.60 -15.46 -2.65
CA THR A 115 5.03 -15.63 -2.40
C THR A 115 5.62 -16.68 -3.33
N THR A 116 6.89 -16.53 -3.65
CA THR A 116 7.72 -17.56 -4.29
C THR A 116 8.53 -18.38 -3.27
N GLU A 117 8.50 -17.98 -1.99
CA GLU A 117 9.35 -18.51 -0.92
C GLU A 117 8.48 -19.01 0.25
N LEU A 118 7.77 -20.12 0.01
CA LEU A 118 6.90 -20.70 1.03
C LEU A 118 7.67 -21.14 2.30
N ASP A 119 8.95 -21.45 2.17
CA ASP A 119 9.80 -21.85 3.30
C ASP A 119 10.01 -20.74 4.33
N LYS A 120 9.89 -19.47 3.92
CA LYS A 120 9.95 -18.32 4.83
C LYS A 120 8.67 -18.09 5.63
N VAL A 121 7.58 -18.73 5.23
CA VAL A 121 6.31 -18.65 5.95
C VAL A 121 6.39 -19.57 7.17
N ASN A 122 6.07 -19.06 8.35
CA ASN A 122 6.06 -19.89 9.55
C ASN A 122 4.96 -20.96 9.51
N ASP A 123 5.14 -22.05 10.26
CA ASP A 123 4.24 -23.18 10.23
C ASP A 123 2.84 -22.86 10.80
N GLU A 124 2.75 -21.92 11.73
CA GLU A 124 1.47 -21.48 12.29
C GLU A 124 0.59 -20.84 11.20
N LEU A 125 1.16 -19.94 10.38
CA LEU A 125 0.45 -19.31 9.28
C LEU A 125 0.12 -20.32 8.17
N LYS A 126 1.04 -21.24 7.84
CA LYS A 126 0.77 -22.30 6.87
C LYS A 126 -0.41 -23.17 7.29
N ASN A 127 -0.43 -23.60 8.55
CA ASN A 127 -1.49 -24.45 9.09
C ASN A 127 -2.85 -23.73 9.20
N ALA A 128 -2.84 -22.40 9.37
CA ALA A 128 -4.05 -21.59 9.42
C ALA A 128 -4.55 -21.16 8.03
N SER A 129 -3.82 -21.50 6.95
CA SER A 129 -4.08 -21.00 5.60
C SER A 129 -4.45 -22.12 4.63
N ARG A 130 -5.16 -21.75 3.56
CA ARG A 130 -5.31 -22.61 2.37
C ARG A 130 -4.19 -22.25 1.40
N ILE A 131 -3.40 -23.23 1.01
CA ILE A 131 -2.24 -23.04 0.14
C ILE A 131 -2.61 -23.45 -1.28
N PHE A 132 -2.31 -22.58 -2.24
CA PHE A 132 -2.52 -22.81 -3.66
C PHE A 132 -1.19 -22.66 -4.40
N TYR A 133 -0.81 -23.69 -5.14
CA TYR A 133 0.34 -23.64 -6.03
C TYR A 133 -0.13 -23.22 -7.42
N VAL A 134 0.54 -22.20 -7.98
CA VAL A 134 0.26 -21.69 -9.31
C VAL A 134 1.47 -21.96 -10.21
N GLU A 135 1.27 -22.84 -11.21
CA GLU A 135 2.32 -23.24 -12.14
C GLU A 135 1.77 -23.36 -13.55
N ASN A 136 2.44 -22.70 -14.52
CA ASN A 136 2.07 -22.73 -15.95
C ASN A 136 0.58 -22.44 -16.20
N GLY A 137 0.00 -21.47 -15.46
CA GLY A 137 -1.42 -21.10 -15.58
C GLY A 137 -2.40 -22.09 -14.92
N ASN A 138 -1.93 -23.10 -14.28
CA ASN A 138 -2.75 -24.05 -13.50
C ASN A 138 -2.66 -23.73 -12.01
N VAL A 139 -3.78 -23.90 -11.32
CA VAL A 139 -3.89 -23.73 -9.87
C VAL A 139 -4.20 -25.07 -9.23
N LYS A 140 -3.42 -25.46 -8.24
CA LYS A 140 -3.64 -26.66 -7.44
C LYS A 140 -3.67 -26.28 -5.98
N GLU A 141 -4.69 -26.75 -5.24
CA GLU A 141 -4.70 -26.69 -3.78
C GLU A 141 -3.72 -27.74 -3.25
N GLY A 142 -2.81 -27.31 -2.38
CA GLY A 142 -1.82 -28.18 -1.75
C GLY A 142 -2.13 -28.37 -0.28
N ILE A 143 -1.67 -29.50 0.25
CA ILE A 143 -1.56 -29.73 1.68
C ILE A 143 -0.07 -29.55 2.00
N TYR A 144 0.25 -28.71 3.00
CA TYR A 144 1.61 -28.65 3.51
C TYR A 144 1.83 -29.89 4.40
N GLU A 145 2.68 -30.81 3.95
CA GLU A 145 3.13 -31.99 4.70
C GLU A 145 4.41 -31.68 5.47
#